data_5b6350d736d6a6f87cb181bad88fac41
#
_entry.id   5b6350d736d6a6f87cb181bad88fac41
#
_cell.length_a   1.000
_cell.length_b   1.000
_cell.length_c   1.000
_cell.angle_alpha   90.00
_cell.angle_beta   90.00
_cell.angle_gamma   90.00
#
_symmetry.space_group_name_H-M   'P 1'
#
loop_
_entity.id
_entity.type
_entity.pdbx_description
1 polymer ?
#
loop_
_entity_poly.entity_id
_entity_poly.type
_entity_poly.pdbx_seq_one_letter_code
_entity_poly.pdbx_strand_id
1 'polypeptide(L)'
;NRRMANGDGMKHMMFFGFGFCAAALAPSLKAQGWRLSATCRTPEKAAQLAAQNIEALIWPDEAAAFSVADLDGVTHGLISAPPEAAGDPVLAKAGAALAARASALQWLGYLSTTGVYGDHGGAWIDEDTPPGRVGERGQKRVDAEAQWAQFGAQYELPIMYFRLAGIYGPGRNQLTS
;
A
#
# COMPACT_ATOMS: atom_id res chain seq x y z
N ASN A 1 -6.28 -2.78 30.18
CA ASN A 1 -5.83 -1.38 30.28
C ASN A 1 -4.36 -1.28 29.81
N ARG A 2 -4.10 -1.42 28.51
CA ARG A 2 -2.84 -0.98 27.93
C ARG A 2 -3.00 0.50 27.57
N ARG A 3 -2.43 1.38 28.39
CA ARG A 3 -2.22 2.78 28.04
C ARG A 3 -1.44 2.82 26.73
N MET A 4 -2.03 3.40 25.71
CA MET A 4 -1.31 3.87 24.52
C MET A 4 -0.28 4.89 25.00
N ALA A 5 0.99 4.53 24.96
CA ALA A 5 2.05 5.51 25.09
C ALA A 5 2.00 6.38 23.85
N ASN A 6 1.49 7.60 23.99
CA ASN A 6 1.62 8.63 22.97
C ASN A 6 3.11 8.98 22.82
N GLY A 7 3.79 8.28 21.93
CA GLY A 7 5.02 8.78 21.35
C GLY A 7 4.62 9.85 20.34
N ASP A 8 4.79 11.10 20.73
CA ASP A 8 4.47 12.30 19.95
C ASP A 8 5.52 12.51 18.82
N GLY A 9 5.79 11.45 18.05
CA GLY A 9 6.61 11.48 16.85
C GLY A 9 5.74 11.89 15.66
N MET A 10 6.27 12.74 14.78
CA MET A 10 5.62 13.13 13.53
C MET A 10 5.22 11.87 12.75
N LYS A 11 3.93 11.70 12.47
CA LYS A 11 3.43 10.59 11.65
C LYS A 11 3.89 10.75 10.22
N HIS A 12 4.43 9.70 9.64
CA HIS A 12 4.95 9.69 8.28
C HIS A 12 4.31 8.55 7.48
N MET A 13 3.57 8.90 6.44
CA MET A 13 2.97 7.97 5.49
C MET A 13 3.86 7.80 4.27
N MET A 14 4.25 6.57 3.97
CA MET A 14 4.86 6.17 2.70
C MET A 14 3.79 5.56 1.79
N PHE A 15 3.60 6.15 0.62
CA PHE A 15 2.76 5.59 -0.44
C PHE A 15 3.63 4.78 -1.41
N PHE A 16 3.50 3.48 -1.40
CA PHE A 16 4.07 2.61 -2.44
C PHE A 16 3.16 2.59 -3.66
N GLY A 17 3.40 3.53 -4.57
CA GLY A 17 2.51 3.93 -5.65
C GLY A 17 1.65 5.13 -5.27
N PHE A 18 1.58 6.12 -6.17
CA PHE A 18 0.78 7.34 -5.95
C PHE A 18 -0.28 7.47 -7.05
N GLY A 19 -1.30 6.61 -6.95
CA GLY A 19 -2.46 6.57 -7.82
C GLY A 19 -3.65 7.35 -7.22
N PHE A 20 -4.86 7.06 -7.73
CA PHE A 20 -6.09 7.75 -7.37
C PHE A 20 -6.38 7.76 -5.86
N CYS A 21 -6.29 6.59 -5.20
CA CYS A 21 -6.57 6.49 -3.75
C CYS A 21 -5.56 7.28 -2.91
N ALA A 22 -4.27 7.19 -3.23
CA ALA A 22 -3.23 7.94 -2.54
C ALA A 22 -3.41 9.45 -2.73
N ALA A 23 -3.71 9.89 -3.96
CA ALA A 23 -3.97 11.29 -4.27
C ALA A 23 -5.21 11.84 -3.54
N ALA A 24 -6.25 11.03 -3.37
CA ALA A 24 -7.44 11.40 -2.63
C ALA A 24 -7.18 11.48 -1.10
N LEU A 25 -6.33 10.62 -0.56
CA LEU A 25 -6.01 10.56 0.87
C LEU A 25 -5.01 11.63 1.30
N ALA A 26 -4.04 11.96 0.45
CA ALA A 26 -2.92 12.83 0.79
C ALA A 26 -3.34 14.23 1.36
N PRO A 27 -4.35 14.95 0.82
CA PRO A 27 -4.77 16.22 1.38
C PRO A 27 -5.25 16.14 2.83
N SER A 28 -5.99 15.09 3.17
CA SER A 28 -6.49 14.87 4.53
C SER A 28 -5.36 14.60 5.51
N LEU A 29 -4.37 13.78 5.13
CA LEU A 29 -3.22 13.51 5.98
C LEU A 29 -2.35 14.76 6.18
N LYS A 30 -2.14 15.56 5.14
CA LYS A 30 -1.44 16.85 5.25
C LYS A 30 -2.13 17.81 6.21
N ALA A 31 -3.45 17.94 6.10
CA ALA A 31 -4.22 18.79 7.02
C ALA A 31 -4.08 18.36 8.48
N GLN A 32 -3.75 17.11 8.73
CA GLN A 32 -3.45 16.54 10.05
C GLN A 32 -1.97 16.63 10.44
N GLY A 33 -1.13 17.27 9.63
CA GLY A 33 0.30 17.46 9.92
C GLY A 33 1.19 16.24 9.64
N TRP A 34 0.74 15.28 8.84
CA TRP A 34 1.57 14.13 8.48
C TRP A 34 2.65 14.51 7.47
N ARG A 35 3.84 13.96 7.65
CA ARG A 35 4.85 13.89 6.58
C ARG A 35 4.42 12.84 5.56
N LEU A 36 4.58 13.14 4.27
CA LEU A 36 4.20 12.24 3.18
C LEU A 36 5.38 11.98 2.27
N SER A 37 5.59 10.71 1.94
CA SER A 37 6.51 10.26 0.90
C SER A 37 5.77 9.34 -0.07
N ALA A 38 6.20 9.28 -1.31
CA ALA A 38 5.59 8.41 -2.30
C ALA A 38 6.63 7.89 -3.30
N THR A 39 6.46 6.65 -3.73
CA THR A 39 7.25 6.10 -4.83
C THR A 39 6.68 6.54 -6.18
N CYS A 40 7.56 6.82 -7.11
CA CYS A 40 7.24 7.15 -8.50
C CYS A 40 8.24 6.51 -9.46
N ARG A 41 7.92 6.45 -10.75
CA ARG A 41 8.76 5.79 -11.75
C ARG A 41 9.56 6.77 -12.60
N THR A 42 9.18 8.05 -12.63
CA THR A 42 9.83 9.04 -13.49
C THR A 42 10.19 10.32 -12.75
N PRO A 43 11.23 11.03 -13.19
CA PRO A 43 11.62 12.32 -12.63
C PRO A 43 10.51 13.39 -12.73
N GLU A 44 9.70 13.37 -13.80
CA GLU A 44 8.58 14.30 -13.97
C GLU A 44 7.52 14.09 -12.90
N LYS A 45 7.22 12.81 -12.57
CA LYS A 45 6.31 12.50 -11.48
C LYS A 45 6.88 12.88 -10.13
N ALA A 46 8.18 12.72 -9.94
CA ALA A 46 8.86 13.16 -8.73
C ALA A 46 8.74 14.69 -8.53
N ALA A 47 8.93 15.47 -9.60
CA ALA A 47 8.74 16.92 -9.55
C ALA A 47 7.29 17.31 -9.22
N GLN A 48 6.30 16.61 -9.77
CA GLN A 48 4.89 16.83 -9.44
C GLN A 48 4.55 16.53 -7.98
N LEU A 49 5.15 15.49 -7.39
CA LEU A 49 4.98 15.14 -5.97
C LEU A 49 5.65 16.19 -5.08
N ALA A 50 6.87 16.59 -5.42
CA ALA A 50 7.60 17.64 -4.69
C ALA A 50 6.84 18.98 -4.68
N ALA A 51 6.23 19.37 -5.82
CA ALA A 51 5.38 20.56 -5.90
C ALA A 51 4.14 20.48 -4.98
N GLN A 52 3.75 19.30 -4.57
CA GLN A 52 2.69 19.05 -3.60
C GLN A 52 3.22 18.85 -2.17
N ASN A 53 4.50 19.13 -1.88
CA ASN A 53 5.14 18.82 -0.61
C ASN A 53 5.02 17.34 -0.22
N ILE A 54 5.20 16.44 -1.18
CA ILE A 54 5.31 15.00 -0.99
C ILE A 54 6.72 14.60 -1.41
N GLU A 55 7.46 14.00 -0.50
CA GLU A 55 8.81 13.52 -0.79
C GLU A 55 8.75 12.35 -1.78
N ALA A 56 9.45 12.48 -2.89
CA ALA A 56 9.40 11.48 -3.95
C ALA A 56 10.61 10.55 -3.87
N LEU A 57 10.35 9.24 -3.91
CA LEU A 57 11.35 8.21 -4.07
C LEU A 57 11.18 7.57 -5.43
N ILE A 58 12.24 7.60 -6.23
CA ILE A 58 12.21 6.96 -7.55
C ILE A 58 12.29 5.45 -7.36
N TRP A 59 11.40 4.71 -8.02
CA TRP A 59 11.38 3.26 -8.01
C TRP A 59 12.72 2.72 -8.52
N PRO A 60 13.40 1.87 -7.75
CA PRO A 60 14.73 1.40 -8.13
C PRO A 60 14.69 0.49 -9.36
N ASP A 61 15.77 0.49 -10.13
CA ASP A 61 15.99 -0.40 -11.26
C ASP A 61 15.88 -1.88 -10.87
N GLU A 62 15.80 -2.78 -11.86
CA GLU A 62 15.55 -4.21 -11.64
C GLU A 62 16.53 -4.86 -10.65
N ALA A 63 17.81 -4.51 -10.71
CA ALA A 63 18.85 -5.06 -9.83
C ALA A 63 18.94 -4.39 -8.46
N ALA A 64 18.26 -3.26 -8.24
CA ALA A 64 18.32 -2.48 -7.01
C ALA A 64 17.09 -2.68 -6.12
N ALA A 65 17.22 -2.36 -4.85
CA ALA A 65 16.15 -2.34 -3.86
C ALA A 65 16.19 -1.05 -3.07
N PHE A 66 15.10 -0.71 -2.37
CA PHE A 66 15.09 0.39 -1.41
C PHE A 66 16.03 0.04 -0.24
N SER A 67 16.78 1.02 0.17
CA SER A 67 17.61 0.94 1.37
C SER A 67 16.77 1.22 2.63
N VAL A 68 17.31 0.86 3.79
CA VAL A 68 16.68 1.20 5.08
C VAL A 68 16.56 2.71 5.27
N ALA A 69 17.52 3.49 4.74
CA ALA A 69 17.52 4.95 4.81
C ALA A 69 16.37 5.58 4.01
N ASP A 70 15.93 4.96 2.91
CA ASP A 70 14.79 5.43 2.12
C ASP A 70 13.47 5.39 2.89
N LEU A 71 13.39 4.60 3.95
CA LEU A 71 12.24 4.46 4.83
C LEU A 71 12.46 5.12 6.20
N ASP A 72 13.45 6.03 6.31
CA ASP A 72 13.72 6.68 7.59
C ASP A 72 12.57 7.57 8.05
N GLY A 73 12.17 7.39 9.32
CA GLY A 73 11.02 8.08 9.91
C GLY A 73 9.65 7.61 9.43
N VAL A 74 9.55 6.66 8.50
CA VAL A 74 8.27 6.08 8.07
C VAL A 74 7.62 5.31 9.22
N THR A 75 6.38 5.64 9.52
CA THR A 75 5.56 5.00 10.56
C THR A 75 4.37 4.25 9.99
N HIS A 76 3.91 4.63 8.80
CA HIS A 76 2.75 4.04 8.13
C HIS A 76 3.06 3.84 6.64
N GLY A 77 2.56 2.77 6.06
CA GLY A 77 2.69 2.52 4.63
C GLY A 77 1.37 2.16 3.97
N LEU A 78 1.13 2.65 2.76
CA LEU A 78 0.00 2.25 1.92
C LEU A 78 0.52 1.68 0.61
N ILE A 79 0.26 0.40 0.40
CA ILE A 79 0.68 -0.36 -0.78
C ILE A 79 -0.45 -0.32 -1.80
N SER A 80 -0.23 0.37 -2.93
CA SER A 80 -1.18 0.47 -4.04
C SER A 80 -0.61 0.01 -5.39
N ALA A 81 0.66 -0.37 -5.41
CA ALA A 81 1.27 -0.95 -6.60
C ALA A 81 0.60 -2.30 -6.94
N PRO A 82 0.28 -2.55 -8.22
CA PRO A 82 -0.32 -3.83 -8.61
C PRO A 82 0.70 -4.97 -8.52
N PRO A 83 0.27 -6.18 -8.13
CA PRO A 83 1.13 -7.35 -8.17
C PRO A 83 1.48 -7.73 -9.61
N GLU A 84 2.67 -8.27 -9.80
CA GLU A 84 3.21 -8.72 -11.07
C GLU A 84 3.19 -10.26 -11.17
N ALA A 85 3.62 -10.80 -12.30
CA ALA A 85 3.70 -12.26 -12.47
C ALA A 85 4.73 -12.90 -11.51
N ALA A 86 5.78 -12.16 -11.16
CA ALA A 86 6.83 -12.61 -10.24
C ALA A 86 6.48 -12.41 -8.76
N GLY A 87 5.31 -11.84 -8.43
CA GLY A 87 4.88 -11.55 -7.07
C GLY A 87 4.63 -10.08 -6.80
N ASP A 88 4.58 -9.71 -5.52
CA ASP A 88 4.38 -8.32 -5.13
C ASP A 88 5.68 -7.50 -5.30
N PRO A 89 5.67 -6.45 -6.15
CA PRO A 89 6.88 -5.68 -6.44
C PRO A 89 7.37 -4.85 -5.23
N VAL A 90 6.48 -4.49 -4.31
CA VAL A 90 6.88 -3.75 -3.09
C VAL A 90 7.62 -4.67 -2.14
N LEU A 91 7.14 -5.90 -1.93
CA LEU A 91 7.89 -6.89 -1.15
C LEU A 91 9.25 -7.21 -1.78
N ALA A 92 9.30 -7.34 -3.11
CA ALA A 92 10.55 -7.62 -3.81
C ALA A 92 11.58 -6.49 -3.64
N LYS A 93 11.15 -5.22 -3.66
CA LYS A 93 12.04 -4.06 -3.64
C LYS A 93 12.23 -3.41 -2.27
N ALA A 94 11.22 -3.45 -1.42
CA ALA A 94 11.23 -2.78 -0.12
C ALA A 94 11.13 -3.75 1.07
N GLY A 95 10.90 -5.04 0.84
CA GLY A 95 10.66 -6.00 1.91
C GLY A 95 11.80 -6.05 2.94
N ALA A 96 13.05 -6.08 2.50
CA ALA A 96 14.20 -6.07 3.42
C ALA A 96 14.28 -4.78 4.25
N ALA A 97 14.04 -3.62 3.63
CA ALA A 97 14.02 -2.33 4.33
C ALA A 97 12.84 -2.22 5.31
N LEU A 98 11.65 -2.68 4.92
CA LEU A 98 10.48 -2.75 5.79
C LEU A 98 10.72 -3.69 6.99
N ALA A 99 11.32 -4.85 6.76
CA ALA A 99 11.68 -5.80 7.82
C ALA A 99 12.66 -5.18 8.82
N ALA A 100 13.69 -4.50 8.34
CA ALA A 100 14.67 -3.81 9.18
C ALA A 100 14.05 -2.66 9.99
N ARG A 101 12.92 -2.10 9.55
CA ARG A 101 12.17 -1.02 10.20
C ARG A 101 10.89 -1.49 10.91
N ALA A 102 10.68 -2.80 11.01
CA ALA A 102 9.42 -3.37 11.52
C ALA A 102 9.00 -2.78 12.87
N SER A 103 9.93 -2.61 13.80
CA SER A 103 9.64 -2.06 15.13
C SER A 103 9.21 -0.58 15.13
N ALA A 104 9.52 0.17 14.07
CA ALA A 104 9.12 1.57 13.91
C ALA A 104 7.80 1.72 13.13
N LEU A 105 7.42 0.71 12.37
CA LEU A 105 6.19 0.70 11.60
C LEU A 105 4.99 0.43 12.52
N GLN A 106 4.01 1.30 12.47
CA GLN A 106 2.78 1.21 13.25
C GLN A 106 1.65 0.54 12.49
N TRP A 107 1.68 0.64 11.15
CA TRP A 107 0.63 0.13 10.28
C TRP A 107 1.07 0.04 8.82
N LEU A 108 0.62 -1.02 8.14
CA LEU A 108 0.68 -1.17 6.69
C LEU A 108 -0.71 -1.47 6.14
N GLY A 109 -1.12 -0.75 5.09
CA GLY A 109 -2.36 -1.01 4.36
C GLY A 109 -2.06 -1.53 2.96
N TYR A 110 -2.70 -2.62 2.57
CA TYR A 110 -2.62 -3.18 1.23
C TYR A 110 -3.93 -2.98 0.48
N LEU A 111 -3.88 -2.24 -0.64
CA LEU A 111 -5.05 -2.04 -1.50
C LEU A 111 -5.23 -3.27 -2.41
N SER A 112 -6.11 -4.16 -1.98
CA SER A 112 -6.54 -5.34 -2.70
C SER A 112 -7.84 -5.07 -3.47
N THR A 113 -8.54 -6.12 -3.88
CA THR A 113 -9.79 -6.05 -4.64
C THR A 113 -10.78 -7.11 -4.16
N THR A 114 -12.08 -6.80 -4.22
CA THR A 114 -13.14 -7.80 -4.05
C THR A 114 -13.07 -8.94 -5.08
N GLY A 115 -12.33 -8.73 -6.19
CA GLY A 115 -12.07 -9.76 -7.17
C GLY A 115 -11.34 -11.00 -6.65
N VAL A 116 -10.74 -10.97 -5.45
CA VAL A 116 -10.13 -12.13 -4.78
C VAL A 116 -11.16 -13.16 -4.35
N TYR A 117 -12.41 -12.76 -4.16
CA TYR A 117 -13.49 -13.68 -3.76
C TYR A 117 -13.96 -14.60 -4.90
N GLY A 118 -13.83 -14.16 -6.15
CA GLY A 118 -14.38 -14.88 -7.31
C GLY A 118 -15.89 -14.71 -7.43
N ASP A 119 -16.53 -15.67 -8.11
CA ASP A 119 -17.97 -15.69 -8.32
C ASP A 119 -18.66 -16.56 -7.25
N HIS A 120 -19.57 -15.96 -6.50
CA HIS A 120 -20.39 -16.60 -5.48
C HIS A 120 -21.85 -16.75 -5.92
N GLY A 121 -22.17 -16.59 -7.21
CA GLY A 121 -23.52 -16.76 -7.73
C GLY A 121 -24.56 -15.81 -7.13
N GLY A 122 -24.14 -14.62 -6.68
CA GLY A 122 -24.99 -13.63 -6.01
C GLY A 122 -25.18 -13.84 -4.51
N ALA A 123 -24.50 -14.78 -3.90
CA ALA A 123 -24.49 -14.95 -2.44
C ALA A 123 -23.79 -13.76 -1.74
N TRP A 124 -24.22 -13.48 -0.54
CA TRP A 124 -23.54 -12.49 0.33
C TRP A 124 -22.15 -13.02 0.72
N ILE A 125 -21.18 -12.11 0.70
CA ILE A 125 -19.80 -12.33 1.14
C ILE A 125 -19.42 -11.22 2.12
N ASP A 126 -18.46 -11.51 2.99
CA ASP A 126 -17.87 -10.58 3.97
C ASP A 126 -16.34 -10.72 3.98
N GLU A 127 -15.69 -10.02 4.88
CA GLU A 127 -14.23 -10.03 5.03
C GLU A 127 -13.66 -11.39 5.46
N ASP A 128 -14.45 -12.22 6.14
CA ASP A 128 -14.07 -13.56 6.59
C ASP A 128 -14.24 -14.61 5.49
N THR A 129 -14.94 -14.27 4.41
CA THR A 129 -15.11 -15.17 3.27
C THR A 129 -13.74 -15.45 2.62
N PRO A 130 -13.34 -16.73 2.51
CA PRO A 130 -12.03 -17.07 1.93
C PRO A 130 -11.98 -16.71 0.44
N PRO A 131 -10.78 -16.44 -0.11
CA PRO A 131 -10.58 -16.27 -1.54
C PRO A 131 -11.13 -17.47 -2.32
N GLY A 132 -11.86 -17.16 -3.39
CA GLY A 132 -12.52 -18.15 -4.23
C GLY A 132 -11.73 -18.52 -5.49
N ARG A 133 -12.40 -19.20 -6.41
CA ARG A 133 -11.87 -19.43 -7.76
C ARG A 133 -11.85 -18.13 -8.53
N VAL A 134 -10.67 -17.72 -8.95
CA VAL A 134 -10.45 -16.45 -9.63
C VAL A 134 -9.68 -16.65 -10.93
N GLY A 135 -9.83 -15.72 -11.88
CA GLY A 135 -8.98 -15.70 -13.06
C GLY A 135 -7.55 -15.25 -12.72
N GLU A 136 -6.67 -15.24 -13.72
CA GLU A 136 -5.24 -14.94 -13.55
C GLU A 136 -4.98 -13.61 -12.79
N ARG A 137 -5.74 -12.56 -13.09
CA ARG A 137 -5.62 -11.26 -12.38
C ARG A 137 -5.99 -11.35 -10.89
N GLY A 138 -7.04 -12.10 -10.58
CA GLY A 138 -7.46 -12.34 -9.21
C GLY A 138 -6.43 -13.18 -8.46
N GLN A 139 -5.87 -14.19 -9.12
CA GLN A 139 -4.88 -15.07 -8.51
C GLN A 139 -3.62 -14.30 -8.08
N LYS A 140 -3.11 -13.38 -8.91
CA LYS A 140 -1.98 -12.51 -8.53
C LYS A 140 -2.27 -11.71 -7.26
N ARG A 141 -3.51 -11.28 -7.06
CA ARG A 141 -3.92 -10.56 -5.84
C ARG A 141 -4.02 -11.49 -4.63
N VAL A 142 -4.56 -12.68 -4.80
CA VAL A 142 -4.62 -13.71 -3.75
C VAL A 142 -3.20 -14.07 -3.29
N ASP A 143 -2.30 -14.30 -4.24
CA ASP A 143 -0.91 -14.63 -3.96
C ASP A 143 -0.18 -13.48 -3.24
N ALA A 144 -0.42 -12.24 -3.66
CA ALA A 144 0.14 -11.06 -3.00
C ALA A 144 -0.40 -10.87 -1.58
N GLU A 145 -1.71 -11.06 -1.34
CA GLU A 145 -2.26 -11.06 0.02
C GLU A 145 -1.60 -12.11 0.91
N ALA A 146 -1.39 -13.33 0.39
CA ALA A 146 -0.70 -14.40 1.12
C ALA A 146 0.75 -14.05 1.43
N GLN A 147 1.49 -13.46 0.48
CA GLN A 147 2.87 -13.00 0.69
C GLN A 147 2.92 -11.91 1.78
N TRP A 148 2.02 -10.94 1.75
CA TRP A 148 1.94 -9.89 2.78
C TRP A 148 1.51 -10.46 4.15
N ALA A 149 0.61 -11.45 4.19
CA ALA A 149 0.22 -12.11 5.43
C ALA A 149 1.41 -12.85 6.07
N GLN A 150 2.18 -13.57 5.27
CA GLN A 150 3.40 -14.23 5.73
C GLN A 150 4.43 -13.21 6.24
N PHE A 151 4.64 -12.13 5.51
CA PHE A 151 5.55 -11.05 5.91
C PHE A 151 5.10 -10.40 7.23
N GLY A 152 3.82 -10.07 7.36
CA GLY A 152 3.25 -9.50 8.58
C GLY A 152 3.42 -10.42 9.79
N ALA A 153 3.17 -11.72 9.62
CA ALA A 153 3.36 -12.71 10.68
C ALA A 153 4.84 -12.86 11.09
N GLN A 154 5.74 -12.86 10.11
CA GLN A 154 7.18 -13.01 10.36
C GLN A 154 7.78 -11.84 11.14
N TYR A 155 7.34 -10.62 10.89
CA TYR A 155 7.91 -9.40 11.47
C TYR A 155 6.98 -8.72 12.49
N GLU A 156 5.90 -9.38 12.88
CA GLU A 156 4.90 -8.87 13.83
C GLU A 156 4.31 -7.51 13.42
N LEU A 157 4.14 -7.31 12.10
CA LEU A 157 3.61 -6.09 11.52
C LEU A 157 2.09 -6.17 11.33
N PRO A 158 1.31 -5.18 11.80
CA PRO A 158 -0.11 -5.11 11.54
C PRO A 158 -0.35 -4.70 10.08
N ILE A 159 -0.79 -5.65 9.26
CA ILE A 159 -1.16 -5.41 7.86
C ILE A 159 -2.66 -5.49 7.72
N MET A 160 -3.26 -4.44 7.14
CA MET A 160 -4.70 -4.37 6.87
C MET A 160 -4.95 -4.47 5.36
N TYR A 161 -5.84 -5.35 4.96
CA TYR A 161 -6.22 -5.56 3.57
C TYR A 161 -7.51 -4.82 3.25
N PHE A 162 -7.46 -3.95 2.24
CA PHE A 162 -8.63 -3.25 1.73
C PHE A 162 -9.05 -3.90 0.41
N ARG A 163 -10.00 -4.81 0.46
CA ARG A 163 -10.58 -5.48 -0.72
C ARG A 163 -11.59 -4.53 -1.37
N LEU A 164 -11.08 -3.63 -2.19
CA LEU A 164 -11.86 -2.58 -2.82
C LEU A 164 -12.70 -3.12 -3.99
N ALA A 165 -13.93 -2.66 -4.08
CA ALA A 165 -14.78 -2.82 -5.26
C ALA A 165 -14.39 -1.78 -6.34
N GLY A 166 -15.33 -1.35 -7.19
CA GLY A 166 -15.05 -0.29 -8.17
C GLY A 166 -14.65 1.02 -7.50
N ILE A 167 -13.49 1.56 -7.86
CA ILE A 167 -12.99 2.83 -7.32
C ILE A 167 -13.52 3.96 -8.17
N TYR A 168 -14.29 4.87 -7.58
CA TYR A 168 -14.84 6.06 -8.22
C TYR A 168 -14.70 7.30 -7.32
N GLY A 169 -14.87 8.48 -7.91
CA GLY A 169 -14.79 9.76 -7.21
C GLY A 169 -14.62 10.93 -8.17
N PRO A 170 -14.33 12.14 -7.68
CA PRO A 170 -14.13 13.30 -8.54
C PRO A 170 -13.10 13.04 -9.64
N GLY A 171 -13.46 13.24 -10.90
CA GLY A 171 -12.61 12.98 -12.06
C GLY A 171 -12.46 11.50 -12.45
N ARG A 172 -13.15 10.59 -11.77
CA ARG A 172 -13.18 9.15 -12.10
C ARG A 172 -14.59 8.61 -11.93
N ASN A 173 -15.29 8.43 -13.04
CA ASN A 173 -16.65 7.92 -13.06
C ASN A 173 -16.72 6.66 -13.93
N GLN A 174 -17.25 5.57 -13.38
CA GLN A 174 -17.41 4.31 -14.15
C GLN A 174 -18.63 4.36 -15.10
N LEU A 175 -19.52 5.32 -14.95
CA LEU A 175 -20.70 5.45 -15.79
C LEU A 175 -20.45 6.26 -17.07
N THR A 176 -19.33 6.95 -17.18
CA THR A 176 -18.99 7.83 -18.31
C THR A 176 -17.67 7.47 -19.01
N SER A 177 -17.11 6.30 -18.72
CA SER A 177 -15.90 5.77 -19.37
C SER A 177 -16.26 4.72 -20.40
#